data_700bc8c655c6d7f2a86c48fcbc9ca9aa
#
_entry.id   700bc8c655c6d7f2a86c48fcbc9ca9aa
#
_cell.length_a   1.000
_cell.length_b   1.000
_cell.length_c   1.000
_cell.angle_alpha   90.00
_cell.angle_beta   90.00
_cell.angle_gamma   90.00
#
_symmetry.space_group_name_H-M   'P 1'
#
loop_
_entity.id
_entity.type
_entity.pdbx_description
1 polymer ?
#
loop_
_entity_poly.entity_id
_entity_poly.type
_entity_poly.pdbx_seq_one_letter_code
_entity_poly.pdbx_strand_id
1 'polypeptide(L)'
;MAKVLKKNGSMEDFQREKIVKACMGCGAPEDVAKRIAGEIETQIYEGMPTTKIREIVLSKLTAVNPQFKENWIKSEATKKAK
;
A
#
# COMPACT_ATOMS: atom_id res chain seq x y z
N MET A 1 -4.31 14.36 10.74
CA MET A 1 -3.70 13.34 9.90
C MET A 1 -3.57 13.82 8.47
N ALA A 2 -2.52 13.40 7.78
CA ALA A 2 -2.31 13.83 6.40
C ALA A 2 -3.30 13.16 5.46
N LYS A 3 -3.67 13.88 4.41
CA LYS A 3 -4.51 13.34 3.36
C LYS A 3 -3.66 12.97 2.16
N VAL A 4 -4.07 11.93 1.45
CA VAL A 4 -3.38 11.46 0.26
C VAL A 4 -4.17 11.83 -0.99
N LEU A 5 -3.46 11.97 -2.10
CA LEU A 5 -4.05 12.36 -3.37
C LEU A 5 -4.34 11.12 -4.21
N LYS A 6 -5.60 10.92 -4.55
CA LYS A 6 -6.01 9.80 -5.38
C LYS A 6 -5.79 10.10 -6.86
N LYS A 7 -5.80 9.06 -7.68
CA LYS A 7 -5.59 9.22 -9.12
C LYS A 7 -6.59 10.16 -9.78
N ASN A 8 -7.80 10.21 -9.27
CA ASN A 8 -8.85 11.07 -9.83
C ASN A 8 -8.78 12.51 -9.35
N GLY A 9 -7.73 12.86 -8.59
CA GLY A 9 -7.53 14.21 -8.09
C GLY A 9 -8.19 14.52 -6.77
N SER A 10 -8.96 13.59 -6.22
CA SER A 10 -9.60 13.83 -4.92
C SER A 10 -8.66 13.48 -3.77
N MET A 11 -8.94 14.06 -2.61
CA MET A 11 -8.15 13.82 -1.40
C MET A 11 -8.87 12.84 -0.49
N GLU A 12 -8.10 12.03 0.22
CA GLU A 12 -8.64 11.00 1.10
C GLU A 12 -7.76 10.88 2.34
N ASP A 13 -8.36 10.64 3.49
CA ASP A 13 -7.58 10.43 4.71
C ASP A 13 -6.76 9.15 4.58
N PHE A 14 -5.49 9.24 4.99
CA PHE A 14 -4.64 8.07 5.02
C PHE A 14 -5.13 7.12 6.12
N GLN A 15 -5.32 5.85 5.76
CA GLN A 15 -5.74 4.83 6.69
C GLN A 15 -4.72 3.69 6.71
N ARG A 16 -4.02 3.57 7.83
CA ARG A 16 -3.02 2.52 8.00
C ARG A 16 -3.63 1.12 7.80
N GLU A 17 -4.84 0.93 8.26
CA GLU A 17 -5.51 -0.36 8.16
C GLU A 17 -5.67 -0.84 6.72
N LYS A 18 -5.89 0.08 5.79
CA LYS A 18 -6.00 -0.28 4.38
C LYS A 18 -4.69 -0.87 3.86
N ILE A 19 -3.57 -0.31 4.30
CA ILE A 19 -2.25 -0.83 3.91
C ILE A 19 -2.04 -2.21 4.53
N VAL A 20 -2.40 -2.38 5.79
CA VAL A 20 -2.28 -3.67 6.47
C VAL A 20 -3.07 -4.74 5.72
N LYS A 21 -4.33 -4.45 5.39
CA LYS A 21 -5.18 -5.41 4.69
C LYS A 21 -4.64 -5.73 3.31
N ALA A 22 -4.14 -4.72 2.59
CA ALA A 22 -3.59 -4.93 1.25
C ALA A 22 -2.34 -5.83 1.31
N CYS A 23 -1.47 -5.61 2.28
CA CYS A 23 -0.27 -6.43 2.45
C CYS A 23 -0.64 -7.87 2.82
N MET A 24 -1.59 -8.05 3.73
CA MET A 24 -2.04 -9.39 4.12
C MET A 24 -2.68 -10.10 2.93
N GLY A 25 -3.38 -9.37 2.09
CA GLY A 25 -3.98 -9.92 0.88
C GLY A 25 -2.96 -10.47 -0.10
N CYS A 26 -1.71 -9.98 -0.04
CA CYS A 26 -0.62 -10.50 -0.87
C CYS A 26 0.06 -11.71 -0.26
N GLY A 27 -0.32 -12.09 0.96
CA GLY A 27 0.29 -13.21 1.66
C GLY A 27 1.25 -12.82 2.78
N ALA A 28 1.45 -11.52 3.02
CA ALA A 28 2.33 -11.09 4.10
C ALA A 28 1.70 -11.38 5.47
N PRO A 29 2.51 -11.83 6.44
CA PRO A 29 2.01 -12.02 7.81
C PRO A 29 1.54 -10.69 8.41
N GLU A 30 0.64 -10.77 9.38
CA GLU A 30 0.09 -9.57 10.00
C GLU A 30 1.18 -8.65 10.58
N ASP A 31 2.18 -9.22 11.24
CA ASP A 31 3.24 -8.41 11.83
C ASP A 31 4.05 -7.66 10.77
N VAL A 32 4.31 -8.31 9.64
CA VAL A 32 5.00 -7.66 8.51
C VAL A 32 4.13 -6.56 7.93
N ALA A 33 2.84 -6.86 7.73
CA ALA A 33 1.90 -5.88 7.19
C ALA A 33 1.82 -4.65 8.07
N LYS A 34 1.74 -4.84 9.38
CA LYS A 34 1.67 -3.72 10.33
C LYS A 34 2.96 -2.91 10.33
N ARG A 35 4.10 -3.57 10.23
CA ARG A 35 5.39 -2.88 10.16
C ARG A 35 5.45 -1.98 8.94
N ILE A 36 5.10 -2.51 7.78
CA ILE A 36 5.12 -1.76 6.53
C ILE A 36 4.19 -0.56 6.63
N ALA A 37 2.97 -0.77 7.10
CA ALA A 37 1.99 0.31 7.26
C ALA A 37 2.50 1.40 8.20
N GLY A 38 3.13 1.01 9.32
CA GLY A 38 3.69 1.96 10.25
C GLY A 38 4.83 2.77 9.67
N GLU A 39 5.68 2.13 8.87
CA GLU A 39 6.79 2.82 8.22
C GLU A 39 6.28 3.83 7.20
N ILE A 40 5.25 3.47 6.44
CA ILE A 40 4.64 4.37 5.47
C ILE A 40 4.01 5.56 6.18
N GLU A 41 3.32 5.29 7.29
CA GLU A 41 2.67 6.34 8.07
C GLU A 41 3.65 7.44 8.48
N THR A 42 4.89 7.07 8.80
CA THR A 42 5.89 8.06 9.18
C THR A 42 6.38 8.89 8.01
N GLN A 43 6.14 8.45 6.79
CA GLN A 43 6.57 9.15 5.57
C GLN A 43 5.45 9.91 4.89
N ILE A 44 4.21 9.77 5.36
CA ILE A 44 3.06 10.43 4.74
C ILE A 44 3.16 11.94 4.93
N TYR A 45 2.87 12.67 3.87
CA TYR A 45 2.74 14.13 3.91
C TYR A 45 1.46 14.53 3.19
N GLU A 46 1.01 15.75 3.45
CA GLU A 46 -0.24 16.23 2.87
C GLU A 46 -0.15 16.26 1.34
N GLY A 47 -1.12 15.61 0.70
CA GLY A 47 -1.14 15.56 -0.76
C GLY A 47 -0.27 14.48 -1.39
N MET A 48 0.29 13.59 -0.58
CA MET A 48 1.12 12.50 -1.12
C MET A 48 0.32 11.63 -2.07
N PRO A 49 0.79 11.44 -3.33
CA PRO A 49 0.05 10.62 -4.29
C PRO A 49 -0.04 9.15 -3.85
N THR A 50 -1.21 8.54 -4.05
CA THR A 50 -1.37 7.13 -3.72
C THR A 50 -0.45 6.25 -4.56
N THR A 51 -0.11 6.68 -5.77
CA THR A 51 0.84 5.94 -6.61
C THR A 51 2.21 5.84 -5.95
N LYS A 52 2.62 6.90 -5.26
CA LYS A 52 3.89 6.89 -4.55
C LYS A 52 3.84 5.96 -3.34
N ILE A 53 2.71 5.97 -2.62
CA ILE A 53 2.51 5.06 -1.50
C ILE A 53 2.61 3.61 -1.99
N ARG A 54 1.96 3.31 -3.11
CA ARG A 54 2.00 1.98 -3.71
C ARG A 54 3.43 1.56 -4.02
N GLU A 55 4.22 2.44 -4.59
CA GLU A 55 5.63 2.14 -4.90
C GLU A 55 6.42 1.79 -3.65
N ILE A 56 6.21 2.55 -2.57
CA ILE A 56 6.89 2.30 -1.31
C ILE A 56 6.48 0.95 -0.74
N VAL A 57 5.18 0.66 -0.76
CA VAL A 57 4.66 -0.62 -0.27
C VAL A 57 5.28 -1.78 -1.04
N LEU A 58 5.28 -1.68 -2.38
CA LEU A 58 5.82 -2.75 -3.21
C LEU A 58 7.32 -2.93 -2.99
N SER A 59 8.05 -1.85 -2.81
CA SER A 59 9.47 -1.91 -2.52
C SER A 59 9.73 -2.67 -1.21
N LYS A 60 8.95 -2.37 -0.17
CA LYS A 60 9.10 -3.04 1.12
C LYS A 60 8.68 -4.50 1.05
N LEU A 61 7.60 -4.80 0.35
CA LEU A 61 7.14 -6.18 0.17
C LEU A 61 8.18 -7.00 -0.58
N THR A 62 8.77 -6.42 -1.62
CA THR A 62 9.80 -7.10 -2.40
C THR A 62 11.02 -7.42 -1.54
N ALA A 63 11.38 -6.51 -0.64
CA ALA A 63 12.51 -6.72 0.26
C ALA A 63 12.26 -7.90 1.22
N VAL A 64 11.01 -8.12 1.59
CA VAL A 64 10.64 -9.25 2.45
C VAL A 64 10.53 -10.54 1.62
N ASN A 65 9.81 -10.48 0.52
CA ASN A 65 9.60 -11.63 -0.36
C ASN A 65 9.09 -11.14 -1.71
N PRO A 66 9.85 -11.34 -2.81
CA PRO A 66 9.42 -10.88 -4.13
C PRO A 66 8.06 -11.42 -4.56
N GLN A 67 7.66 -12.58 -4.04
CA GLN A 67 6.36 -13.17 -4.38
C GLN A 67 5.20 -12.27 -3.93
N PHE A 68 5.39 -11.54 -2.85
CA PHE A 68 4.34 -10.63 -2.36
C PHE A 68 4.06 -9.53 -3.37
N LYS A 69 5.09 -9.01 -4.03
CA LYS A 69 4.93 -8.01 -5.07
C LYS A 69 4.10 -8.56 -6.23
N GLU A 70 4.43 -9.78 -6.67
CA GLU A 70 3.69 -10.42 -7.75
C GLU A 70 2.22 -10.63 -7.37
N ASN A 71 1.98 -11.07 -6.15
CA ASN A 71 0.61 -11.27 -5.66
C ASN A 71 -0.18 -9.97 -5.65
N TRP A 72 0.48 -8.87 -5.25
CA TRP A 72 -0.15 -7.56 -5.26
C TRP A 72 -0.55 -7.15 -6.67
N ILE A 73 0.36 -7.30 -7.62
CA ILE A 73 0.11 -6.94 -9.01
C ILE A 73 -1.02 -7.77 -9.60
N LYS A 74 -1.05 -9.06 -9.31
CA LYS A 74 -2.13 -9.94 -9.77
C LYS A 74 -3.47 -9.51 -9.20
N SER A 75 -3.49 -9.14 -7.94
CA SER A 75 -4.72 -8.67 -7.30
C SER A 75 -5.23 -7.38 -7.94
N GLU A 76 -4.33 -6.45 -8.25
CA GLU A 76 -4.70 -5.21 -8.92
C GLU A 76 -5.25 -5.48 -10.31
N ALA A 77 -4.61 -6.39 -11.05
CA ALA A 77 -5.08 -6.75 -12.39
C ALA A 77 -6.48 -7.34 -12.35
N THR A 78 -6.75 -8.20 -11.35
CA THR A 78 -8.07 -8.79 -11.18
C THR A 78 -9.12 -7.72 -10.92
N LYS A 79 -8.80 -6.73 -10.09
CA LYS A 79 -9.73 -5.64 -9.79
C LYS A 79 -10.00 -4.79 -11.03
N LYS A 80 -9.00 -4.57 -11.85
CA LYS A 80 -9.14 -3.76 -13.06
C LYS A 80 -9.92 -4.47 -14.16
N ALA A 81 -9.96 -5.78 -14.12
CA ALA A 81 -10.61 -6.59 -15.14
C ALA A 81 -12.13 -6.49 -15.11
N LYS A 82 -12.68 -5.83 -14.13
CA LYS A 82 -14.15 -5.66 -14.03
C LYS A 82 -14.64 -4.55 -14.93
#